data_f3544852da967aa19d9a3da28653c019
#
_entry.id   f3544852da967aa19d9a3da28653c019
#
_cell.length_a   1.000
_cell.length_b   1.000
_cell.length_c   1.000
_cell.angle_alpha   90.00
_cell.angle_beta   90.00
_cell.angle_gamma   90.00
#
_symmetry.space_group_name_H-M   'P 1'
#
loop_
_entity.id
_entity.type
_entity.pdbx_description
1 polymer ?
#
loop_
_entity_poly.entity_id
_entity_poly.type
_entity_poly.pdbx_seq_one_letter_code
_entity_poly.pdbx_strand_id
1 'polypeptide(L)'
;MKAILLLLLCFCGLACTETTVIYDVDPVTVTDGSGTKAKQKTASQFFNIAHANLNQTALSPNDLVQKTEVYQSIGDKQVAFEALIAKLLADPAVELPTAQEMRGDLPAFVEATYRRFYVRAASEAEKTWWVNYLNSRPNLTPLEVYYAFATADEYFYY
;
A
#
# COMPACT_ATOMS: atom_id res chain seq x y z
N MET A 1 -50.49 -28.59 -34.00
CA MET A 1 -49.78 -27.33 -34.20
C MET A 1 -50.01 -26.31 -33.08
N LYS A 2 -51.19 -26.26 -32.42
CA LYS A 2 -51.43 -25.30 -31.29
C LYS A 2 -50.69 -25.64 -29.98
N ALA A 3 -50.36 -26.90 -29.69
CA ALA A 3 -49.67 -27.33 -28.49
C ALA A 3 -48.15 -26.99 -28.47
N ILE A 4 -47.53 -26.96 -29.65
CA ILE A 4 -46.08 -26.65 -29.78
C ILE A 4 -45.83 -25.14 -29.60
N LEU A 5 -46.79 -24.29 -29.96
CA LEU A 5 -46.68 -22.84 -29.80
C LEU A 5 -46.75 -22.42 -28.34
N LEU A 6 -47.47 -23.18 -27.48
CA LEU A 6 -47.59 -22.89 -26.06
C LEU A 6 -46.33 -23.28 -25.25
N LEU A 7 -45.59 -24.28 -25.74
CA LEU A 7 -44.32 -24.70 -25.07
C LEU A 7 -43.17 -23.75 -25.35
N LEU A 8 -43.21 -22.98 -26.45
CA LEU A 8 -42.16 -22.03 -26.80
C LEU A 8 -42.27 -20.70 -26.00
N LEU A 9 -43.44 -20.41 -25.44
CA LEU A 9 -43.66 -19.17 -24.66
C LEU A 9 -43.20 -19.29 -23.21
N CYS A 10 -42.96 -20.49 -22.67
CA CYS A 10 -42.53 -20.71 -21.30
C CYS A 10 -41.00 -20.57 -21.07
N PHE A 11 -40.21 -20.41 -22.13
CA PHE A 11 -38.74 -20.38 -22.00
C PHE A 11 -38.13 -18.96 -21.92
N CYS A 12 -38.94 -17.90 -22.01
CA CYS A 12 -38.45 -16.50 -21.95
C CYS A 12 -38.42 -15.89 -20.56
N GLY A 13 -38.54 -16.67 -19.48
CA GLY A 13 -38.66 -16.17 -18.11
C GLY A 13 -37.42 -16.27 -17.23
N LEU A 14 -36.25 -16.69 -17.76
CA LEU A 14 -34.99 -16.66 -17.00
C LEU A 14 -34.28 -15.32 -17.22
N ALA A 15 -34.86 -14.25 -16.69
CA ALA A 15 -34.13 -13.00 -16.55
C ALA A 15 -33.05 -13.19 -15.50
N CYS A 16 -31.79 -13.14 -15.91
CA CYS A 16 -30.68 -12.99 -15.00
C CYS A 16 -30.88 -11.70 -14.19
N THR A 17 -31.14 -11.80 -12.91
CA THR A 17 -31.05 -10.66 -12.00
C THR A 17 -29.56 -10.37 -11.78
N GLU A 18 -29.04 -9.34 -12.44
CA GLU A 18 -27.75 -8.77 -12.08
C GLU A 18 -27.88 -8.22 -10.65
N THR A 19 -27.21 -8.87 -9.72
CA THR A 19 -27.01 -8.32 -8.37
C THR A 19 -25.96 -7.22 -8.48
N THR A 20 -26.42 -5.97 -8.58
CA THR A 20 -25.54 -4.80 -8.44
C THR A 20 -25.07 -4.76 -6.98
N VAL A 21 -23.81 -5.13 -6.74
CA VAL A 21 -23.21 -4.94 -5.42
C VAL A 21 -22.93 -3.45 -5.28
N ILE A 22 -23.80 -2.74 -4.56
CA ILE A 22 -23.54 -1.35 -4.19
C ILE A 22 -22.55 -1.40 -3.03
N TYR A 23 -21.29 -1.02 -3.29
CA TYR A 23 -20.34 -0.76 -2.23
C TYR A 23 -20.73 0.57 -1.58
N ASP A 24 -21.32 0.47 -0.40
CA ASP A 24 -21.55 1.64 0.43
C ASP A 24 -20.19 2.06 0.99
N VAL A 25 -19.64 3.13 0.44
CA VAL A 25 -18.40 3.72 0.92
C VAL A 25 -18.80 4.72 1.98
N ASP A 26 -18.58 4.37 3.24
CA ASP A 26 -18.75 5.30 4.35
C ASP A 26 -18.01 6.61 4.04
N PRO A 27 -18.67 7.77 4.18
CA PRO A 27 -18.04 9.05 3.92
C PRO A 27 -16.85 9.24 4.86
N VAL A 28 -15.64 9.10 4.33
CA VAL A 28 -14.41 9.40 5.06
C VAL A 28 -14.34 10.92 5.24
N THR A 29 -14.54 11.39 6.46
CA THR A 29 -14.27 12.79 6.80
C THR A 29 -12.76 12.99 6.71
N VAL A 30 -12.31 13.64 5.63
CA VAL A 30 -10.91 14.08 5.51
C VAL A 30 -10.75 15.26 6.44
N THR A 31 -10.26 15.00 7.66
CA THR A 31 -9.76 16.08 8.51
C THR A 31 -8.46 16.60 7.91
N ASP A 32 -8.38 17.94 7.80
CA ASP A 32 -7.17 18.64 7.44
C ASP A 32 -5.99 18.07 8.25
N GLY A 33 -4.86 17.80 7.61
CA GLY A 33 -3.73 16.97 8.05
C GLY A 33 -3.08 17.24 9.43
N SER A 34 -3.82 17.80 10.38
CA SER A 34 -3.47 17.92 11.81
C SER A 34 -3.99 16.75 12.66
N GLY A 35 -4.75 15.81 12.05
CA GLY A 35 -5.29 14.65 12.74
C GLY A 35 -4.20 13.62 13.07
N THR A 36 -4.11 13.23 14.33
CA THR A 36 -3.37 12.03 14.74
C THR A 36 -3.86 10.83 13.93
N LYS A 37 -2.97 10.16 13.22
CA LYS A 37 -3.26 8.90 12.52
C LYS A 37 -3.67 7.85 13.55
N ALA A 38 -4.99 7.64 13.72
CA ALA A 38 -5.52 6.80 14.79
C ALA A 38 -6.05 5.45 14.28
N LYS A 39 -6.33 5.34 12.97
CA LYS A 39 -6.91 4.12 12.38
C LYS A 39 -5.82 3.23 11.81
N GLN A 40 -5.68 2.03 12.37
CA GLN A 40 -4.75 1.03 11.87
C GLN A 40 -5.23 0.43 10.54
N LYS A 41 -4.32 0.28 9.60
CA LYS A 41 -4.57 -0.42 8.33
C LYS A 41 -4.77 -1.92 8.58
N THR A 42 -5.70 -2.53 7.87
CA THR A 42 -5.76 -4.00 7.79
C THR A 42 -4.55 -4.51 6.99
N ALA A 43 -4.21 -5.80 7.12
CA ALA A 43 -3.11 -6.41 6.36
C ALA A 43 -3.28 -6.21 4.84
N SER A 44 -4.49 -6.43 4.31
CA SER A 44 -4.77 -6.26 2.89
C SER A 44 -4.64 -4.80 2.43
N GLN A 45 -5.14 -3.85 3.21
CA GLN A 45 -4.97 -2.42 2.94
C GLN A 45 -3.49 -2.04 2.96
N PHE A 46 -2.76 -2.52 3.96
CA PHE A 46 -1.34 -2.26 4.08
C PHE A 46 -0.54 -2.73 2.86
N PHE A 47 -0.69 -4.00 2.46
CA PHE A 47 0.06 -4.55 1.33
C PHE A 47 -0.29 -3.87 0.00
N ASN A 48 -1.56 -3.54 -0.20
CA ASN A 48 -1.98 -2.82 -1.41
C ASN A 48 -1.39 -1.40 -1.46
N ILE A 49 -1.41 -0.68 -0.33
CA ILE A 49 -0.84 0.67 -0.23
C ILE A 49 0.69 0.62 -0.37
N ALA A 50 1.36 -0.34 0.29
CA ALA A 50 2.80 -0.50 0.19
C ALA A 50 3.24 -0.78 -1.25
N HIS A 51 2.55 -1.68 -1.93
CA HIS A 51 2.82 -1.97 -3.34
C HIS A 51 2.57 -0.73 -4.22
N ALA A 52 1.46 -0.03 -4.02
CA ALA A 52 1.16 1.18 -4.79
C ALA A 52 2.20 2.28 -4.56
N ASN A 53 2.70 2.44 -3.34
CA ASN A 53 3.74 3.41 -3.03
C ASN A 53 5.11 3.04 -3.62
N LEU A 54 5.39 1.75 -3.80
CA LEU A 54 6.68 1.27 -4.32
C LEU A 54 6.68 1.12 -5.85
N ASN A 55 5.61 0.57 -6.42
CA ASN A 55 5.52 0.19 -7.83
C ASN A 55 4.63 1.10 -8.67
N GLN A 56 4.03 2.15 -8.07
CA GLN A 56 3.09 3.08 -8.74
C GLN A 56 1.84 2.38 -9.34
N THR A 57 1.58 1.14 -8.95
CA THR A 57 0.46 0.32 -9.42
C THR A 57 -0.21 -0.39 -8.24
N ALA A 58 -1.49 -0.74 -8.39
CA ALA A 58 -2.18 -1.57 -7.41
C ALA A 58 -1.78 -3.04 -7.56
N LEU A 59 -1.79 -3.79 -6.45
CA LEU A 59 -1.67 -5.25 -6.49
C LEU A 59 -2.85 -5.87 -7.27
N SER A 60 -2.58 -6.95 -7.99
CA SER A 60 -3.66 -7.76 -8.53
C SER A 60 -4.48 -8.39 -7.37
N PRO A 61 -5.79 -8.66 -7.56
CA PRO A 61 -6.60 -9.30 -6.51
C PRO A 61 -6.00 -10.62 -6.01
N ASN A 62 -5.44 -11.43 -6.91
CA ASN A 62 -4.83 -12.71 -6.56
C ASN A 62 -3.56 -12.54 -5.71
N ASP A 63 -2.68 -11.60 -6.08
CA ASP A 63 -1.46 -11.31 -5.32
C ASP A 63 -1.79 -10.74 -3.94
N LEU A 64 -2.83 -9.92 -3.85
CA LEU A 64 -3.29 -9.36 -2.57
C LEU A 64 -3.79 -10.47 -1.62
N VAL A 65 -4.58 -11.40 -2.14
CA VAL A 65 -5.04 -12.58 -1.38
C VAL A 65 -3.85 -13.40 -0.91
N GLN A 66 -2.94 -13.76 -1.82
CA GLN A 66 -1.75 -14.54 -1.50
C GLN A 66 -0.90 -13.89 -0.39
N LYS A 67 -0.60 -12.59 -0.49
CA LYS A 67 0.19 -11.88 0.52
C LYS A 67 -0.53 -11.82 1.87
N THR A 68 -1.84 -11.65 1.85
CA THR A 68 -2.66 -11.64 3.07
C THR A 68 -2.68 -13.01 3.74
N GLU A 69 -2.82 -14.10 2.98
CA GLU A 69 -2.78 -15.48 3.49
C GLU A 69 -1.41 -15.83 4.08
N VAL A 70 -0.32 -15.47 3.38
CA VAL A 70 1.04 -15.65 3.91
C VAL A 70 1.22 -14.91 5.23
N TYR A 71 0.79 -13.66 5.30
CA TYR A 71 0.82 -12.89 6.54
C TYR A 71 0.02 -13.56 7.66
N GLN A 72 -1.17 -14.08 7.35
CA GLN A 72 -2.04 -14.73 8.34
C GLN A 72 -1.48 -16.07 8.82
N SER A 73 -0.79 -16.81 7.94
CA SER A 73 -0.25 -18.14 8.24
C SER A 73 0.95 -18.12 9.21
N ILE A 74 1.70 -17.01 9.26
CA ILE A 74 2.86 -16.87 10.12
C ILE A 74 2.42 -16.36 11.50
N GLY A 75 2.82 -17.05 12.56
CA GLY A 75 2.44 -16.70 13.94
C GLY A 75 2.98 -15.35 14.38
N ASP A 76 4.28 -15.10 14.15
CA ASP A 76 4.90 -13.80 14.43
C ASP A 76 4.57 -12.81 13.31
N LYS A 77 3.67 -11.88 13.63
CA LYS A 77 3.15 -10.91 12.65
C LYS A 77 4.19 -9.85 12.26
N GLN A 78 5.10 -9.53 13.15
CA GLN A 78 6.18 -8.58 12.85
C GLN A 78 7.15 -9.19 11.84
N VAL A 79 7.59 -10.41 12.08
CA VAL A 79 8.49 -11.14 11.15
C VAL A 79 7.81 -11.34 9.78
N ALA A 80 6.54 -11.74 9.78
CA ALA A 80 5.78 -11.92 8.54
C ALA A 80 5.71 -10.62 7.73
N PHE A 81 5.45 -9.53 8.41
CA PHE A 81 5.33 -8.20 7.86
C PHE A 81 6.67 -7.72 7.26
N GLU A 82 7.74 -7.77 8.03
CA GLU A 82 9.07 -7.35 7.59
C GLU A 82 9.57 -8.17 6.38
N ALA A 83 9.33 -9.49 6.39
CA ALA A 83 9.68 -10.36 5.28
C ALA A 83 8.89 -10.02 3.99
N LEU A 84 7.60 -9.71 4.11
CA LEU A 84 6.78 -9.33 2.97
C LEU A 84 7.18 -7.96 2.41
N ILE A 85 7.51 -6.99 3.26
CA ILE A 85 8.04 -5.69 2.82
C ILE A 85 9.40 -5.85 2.14
N ALA A 86 10.30 -6.63 2.72
CA ALA A 86 11.59 -6.92 2.09
C ALA A 86 11.41 -7.56 0.70
N LYS A 87 10.44 -8.47 0.56
CA LYS A 87 10.10 -9.09 -0.73
C LYS A 87 9.51 -8.07 -1.73
N LEU A 88 8.66 -7.15 -1.28
CA LEU A 88 8.13 -6.09 -2.14
C LEU A 88 9.26 -5.17 -2.63
N LEU A 89 10.17 -4.77 -1.76
CA LEU A 89 11.31 -3.91 -2.11
C LEU A 89 12.34 -4.60 -3.02
N ALA A 90 12.40 -5.93 -3.01
CA ALA A 90 13.25 -6.72 -3.89
C ALA A 90 12.66 -6.90 -5.31
N ASP A 91 11.44 -6.45 -5.55
CA ASP A 91 10.83 -6.52 -6.89
C ASP A 91 11.56 -5.56 -7.84
N PRO A 92 12.02 -6.04 -9.01
CA PRO A 92 12.70 -5.19 -10.02
C PRO A 92 11.83 -4.04 -10.55
N ALA A 93 10.52 -4.10 -10.39
CA ALA A 93 9.59 -3.04 -10.80
C ALA A 93 9.54 -1.88 -9.80
N VAL A 94 10.18 -2.00 -8.63
CA VAL A 94 10.21 -0.93 -7.63
C VAL A 94 11.07 0.22 -8.10
N GLU A 95 10.49 1.40 -8.16
CA GLU A 95 11.20 2.63 -8.51
C GLU A 95 11.92 3.19 -7.29
N LEU A 96 13.20 2.87 -7.19
CA LEU A 96 14.11 3.43 -6.19
C LEU A 96 14.97 4.52 -6.80
N PRO A 97 15.20 5.64 -6.11
CA PRO A 97 16.23 6.58 -6.50
C PRO A 97 17.61 5.92 -6.39
N THR A 98 18.55 6.39 -7.18
CA THR A 98 19.95 5.96 -7.06
C THR A 98 20.60 6.51 -5.78
N ALA A 99 21.65 5.88 -5.32
CA ALA A 99 22.44 6.40 -4.19
C ALA A 99 23.00 7.80 -4.49
N GLN A 100 23.32 8.10 -5.74
CA GLN A 100 23.79 9.43 -6.17
C GLN A 100 22.69 10.48 -6.05
N GLU A 101 21.47 10.19 -6.51
CA GLU A 101 20.32 11.09 -6.38
C GLU A 101 20.00 11.34 -4.91
N MET A 102 19.93 10.30 -4.07
CA MET A 102 19.73 10.44 -2.65
C MET A 102 20.78 11.35 -2.00
N ARG A 103 22.05 11.13 -2.32
CA ARG A 103 23.18 11.87 -1.71
C ARG A 103 23.33 13.28 -2.26
N GLY A 104 22.83 13.55 -3.47
CA GLY A 104 22.89 14.86 -4.11
C GLY A 104 22.09 15.93 -3.38
N ASP A 105 20.94 15.55 -2.79
CA ASP A 105 20.07 16.45 -1.99
C ASP A 105 19.34 15.64 -0.91
N LEU A 106 20.00 15.43 0.21
CA LEU A 106 19.41 14.68 1.34
C LEU A 106 18.13 15.32 1.90
N PRO A 107 18.02 16.64 2.09
CA PRO A 107 16.79 17.28 2.52
C PRO A 107 15.61 17.01 1.57
N ALA A 108 15.81 17.14 0.28
CA ALA A 108 14.77 16.88 -0.73
C ALA A 108 14.40 15.39 -0.77
N PHE A 109 15.37 14.49 -0.68
CA PHE A 109 15.13 13.06 -0.59
C PHE A 109 14.29 12.67 0.63
N VAL A 110 14.62 13.21 1.81
CA VAL A 110 13.86 12.98 3.05
C VAL A 110 12.43 13.48 2.90
N GLU A 111 12.24 14.71 2.40
CA GLU A 111 10.92 15.29 2.19
C GLU A 111 10.08 14.45 1.22
N ALA A 112 10.66 14.01 0.10
CA ALA A 112 10.00 13.15 -0.89
C ALA A 112 9.61 11.79 -0.28
N THR A 113 10.46 11.22 0.58
CA THR A 113 10.21 9.95 1.25
C THR A 113 9.06 10.05 2.25
N TYR A 114 8.99 11.14 3.05
CA TYR A 114 7.85 11.39 3.93
C TYR A 114 6.54 11.53 3.17
N ARG A 115 6.54 12.29 2.07
CA ARG A 115 5.37 12.44 1.21
C ARG A 115 4.92 11.11 0.61
N ARG A 116 5.88 10.28 0.17
CA ARG A 116 5.59 8.99 -0.45
C ARG A 116 4.97 7.99 0.51
N PHE A 117 5.54 7.85 1.72
CA PHE A 117 5.10 6.83 2.69
C PHE A 117 4.05 7.33 3.66
N TYR A 118 4.18 8.56 4.14
CA TYR A 118 3.33 9.08 5.21
C TYR A 118 2.31 10.12 4.74
N VAL A 119 2.37 10.52 3.46
CA VAL A 119 1.44 11.49 2.85
C VAL A 119 1.43 12.83 3.60
N ARG A 120 2.56 13.21 4.19
CA ARG A 120 2.78 14.48 4.88
C ARG A 120 4.17 15.03 4.64
N ALA A 121 4.36 16.29 4.93
CA ALA A 121 5.69 16.88 4.99
C ALA A 121 6.47 16.35 6.20
N ALA A 122 7.79 16.26 6.09
CA ALA A 122 8.66 16.08 7.23
C ALA A 122 8.71 17.37 8.06
N SER A 123 8.66 17.28 9.38
CA SER A 123 8.98 18.41 10.23
C SER A 123 10.46 18.76 10.13
N GLU A 124 10.85 19.98 10.51
CA GLU A 124 12.25 20.40 10.48
C GLU A 124 13.14 19.54 11.39
N ALA A 125 12.59 19.07 12.52
CA ALA A 125 13.31 18.17 13.43
C ALA A 125 13.56 16.79 12.78
N GLU A 126 12.55 16.21 12.14
CA GLU A 126 12.67 14.94 11.42
C GLU A 126 13.66 15.06 10.25
N LYS A 127 13.55 16.12 9.49
CA LYS A 127 14.44 16.41 8.36
C LYS A 127 15.90 16.51 8.82
N THR A 128 16.13 17.29 9.86
CA THR A 128 17.47 17.46 10.45
C THR A 128 18.02 16.13 10.98
N TRP A 129 17.19 15.35 11.65
CA TRP A 129 17.59 14.04 12.19
C TRP A 129 17.99 13.08 11.06
N TRP A 130 17.15 12.96 10.04
CA TRP A 130 17.43 12.07 8.92
C TRP A 130 18.67 12.48 8.12
N VAL A 131 18.84 13.78 7.86
CA VAL A 131 20.05 14.30 7.17
C VAL A 131 21.32 13.96 7.95
N ASN A 132 21.32 14.20 9.26
CA ASN A 132 22.46 13.86 10.12
C ASN A 132 22.70 12.35 10.17
N TYR A 133 21.64 11.56 10.26
CA TYR A 133 21.72 10.11 10.28
C TYR A 133 22.33 9.56 8.98
N LEU A 134 21.86 10.04 7.83
CA LEU A 134 22.37 9.62 6.51
C LEU A 134 23.81 10.08 6.30
N ASN A 135 24.18 11.27 6.74
CA ASN A 135 25.56 11.76 6.67
C ASN A 135 26.52 10.91 7.52
N SER A 136 26.07 10.45 8.68
CA SER A 136 26.87 9.57 9.54
C SER A 136 27.02 8.13 9.03
N ARG A 137 26.23 7.75 8.02
CA ARG A 137 26.18 6.41 7.44
C ARG A 137 26.27 6.44 5.91
N PRO A 138 27.45 6.70 5.33
CA PRO A 138 27.60 6.90 3.89
C PRO A 138 27.24 5.67 3.04
N ASN A 139 27.25 4.47 3.65
CA ASN A 139 26.96 3.21 2.95
C ASN A 139 25.44 2.87 2.92
N LEU A 140 24.58 3.60 3.65
CA LEU A 140 23.15 3.38 3.58
C LEU A 140 22.62 3.65 2.17
N THR A 141 21.81 2.71 1.70
CA THR A 141 21.18 2.74 0.38
C THR A 141 19.74 3.30 0.45
N PRO A 142 19.19 3.82 -0.65
CA PRO A 142 17.79 4.22 -0.71
C PRO A 142 16.82 3.08 -0.35
N LEU A 143 17.15 1.84 -0.70
CA LEU A 143 16.36 0.66 -0.36
C LEU A 143 16.24 0.48 1.16
N GLU A 144 17.35 0.60 1.88
CA GLU A 144 17.34 0.48 3.35
C GLU A 144 16.55 1.60 4.01
N VAL A 145 16.61 2.82 3.46
CA VAL A 145 15.78 3.93 3.94
C VAL A 145 14.31 3.64 3.68
N TYR A 146 13.94 3.21 2.49
CA TYR A 146 12.55 2.85 2.16
C TYR A 146 12.03 1.70 3.02
N TYR A 147 12.88 0.71 3.31
CA TYR A 147 12.54 -0.36 4.24
C TYR A 147 12.23 0.18 5.64
N ALA A 148 13.08 1.08 6.16
CA ALA A 148 12.86 1.69 7.46
C ALA A 148 11.54 2.49 7.53
N PHE A 149 11.20 3.22 6.45
CA PHE A 149 9.92 3.95 6.37
C PHE A 149 8.71 3.02 6.26
N ALA A 150 8.81 1.96 5.46
CA ALA A 150 7.71 1.02 5.23
C ALA A 150 7.45 0.10 6.44
N THR A 151 8.42 -0.08 7.34
CA THR A 151 8.29 -0.90 8.55
C THR A 151 8.09 -0.07 9.82
N ALA A 152 8.09 1.26 9.74
CA ALA A 152 7.85 2.12 10.88
C ALA A 152 6.39 2.13 11.32
N ASP A 153 6.15 2.29 12.62
CA ASP A 153 4.80 2.30 13.20
C ASP A 153 3.86 3.31 12.53
N GLU A 154 4.36 4.50 12.19
CA GLU A 154 3.55 5.51 11.52
C GLU A 154 2.94 5.02 10.21
N TYR A 155 3.63 4.13 9.50
CA TYR A 155 3.13 3.60 8.23
C TYR A 155 1.95 2.65 8.38
N PHE A 156 1.75 2.06 9.56
CA PHE A 156 0.59 1.20 9.87
C PHE A 156 -0.72 1.96 10.06
N TYR A 157 -0.66 3.26 10.25
CA TYR A 157 -1.83 4.10 10.55
C TYR A 157 -2.16 5.04 9.40
N TYR A 158 -3.45 5.44 9.35
CA TYR A 158 -3.97 6.48 8.47
C TYR A 158 -3.86 7.84 9.13
#